data_6b0bdb188c8d66211d695f0ea990ec90
#
_entry.id   6b0bdb188c8d66211d695f0ea990ec90
#
_cell.length_a   1.000
_cell.length_b   1.000
_cell.length_c   1.000
_cell.angle_alpha   90.00
_cell.angle_beta   90.00
_cell.angle_gamma   90.00
#
_symmetry.space_group_name_H-M   'P 1'
#
loop_
_entity.id
_entity.type
_entity.pdbx_description
1 polymer ?
#
loop_
_entity_poly.entity_id
_entity_poly.type
_entity_poly.pdbx_seq_one_letter_code
_entity_poly.pdbx_strand_id
1 'polypeptide(L)'
;MNKAPDFGKIHLKSTDRLNLKRSIYSIRILAEYAKKFDVSAEVLLYGSKISTDDLTDPEISITPEEELKLFRRAMALIPDPKIGLEIGKLHNVSAMSRVAIPAIFCDTFLDAIRMVFKYMDLTQTYCQYELIVKDNDAIMSCEELIVFGDLRRFLCERDLVSAYTLCCNALGASLVLKEIMLTYAQPEYVNAYQDIFNCPVTFNANRYQVIFDKSYLSKQLPLANALTRDTYEKECKRAYAYLHEQKSTLDKIQQELLFPYEDPPCFEKLARRLNMSTRTLRRHLAVEGISYKTLLNEFRKKKALELISSTNTPIENIAAELGYKDTANFYHAFKNWTGTTPSSYRKTKL
;
A
#
# COMPACT_ATOMS: atom_id res chain seq x y z
N MET A 1 -7.85 4.97 40.06
CA MET A 1 -8.28 3.96 39.08
C MET A 1 -7.89 4.48 37.71
N ASN A 2 -6.74 4.06 37.19
CA ASN A 2 -6.32 4.41 35.83
C ASN A 2 -7.23 3.67 34.85
N LYS A 3 -8.02 4.42 34.07
CA LYS A 3 -8.74 3.83 32.92
C LYS A 3 -7.69 3.20 31.99
N ALA A 4 -7.89 1.92 31.66
CA ALA A 4 -7.10 1.27 30.61
C ALA A 4 -7.19 2.12 29.34
N PRO A 5 -6.08 2.32 28.61
CA PRO A 5 -6.10 3.11 27.40
C PRO A 5 -7.06 2.45 26.39
N ASP A 6 -7.98 3.25 25.88
CA ASP A 6 -8.87 2.84 24.78
C ASP A 6 -8.03 2.75 23.50
N PHE A 7 -7.73 1.54 23.10
CA PHE A 7 -6.90 1.26 21.93
C PHE A 7 -7.66 1.41 20.60
N GLY A 8 -8.95 1.73 20.57
CA GLY A 8 -9.75 1.97 19.38
C GLY A 8 -9.26 1.35 18.07
N LYS A 9 -10.07 1.29 17.05
CA LYS A 9 -9.61 0.95 15.69
C LYS A 9 -8.80 2.12 15.13
N ILE A 10 -7.52 1.90 14.81
CA ILE A 10 -6.69 2.89 14.12
C ILE A 10 -6.76 2.55 12.63
N HIS A 11 -7.59 3.30 11.90
CA HIS A 11 -7.70 3.23 10.45
C HIS A 11 -6.87 4.33 9.80
N LEU A 12 -6.14 3.95 8.74
CA LEU A 12 -5.65 4.91 7.77
C LEU A 12 -6.32 4.64 6.42
N LYS A 13 -7.08 5.61 5.95
CA LYS A 13 -7.61 5.61 4.60
C LYS A 13 -6.73 6.49 3.73
N SER A 14 -5.86 5.91 2.92
CA SER A 14 -5.25 6.61 1.80
C SER A 14 -5.07 5.64 0.65
N THR A 15 -5.89 5.79 -0.37
CA THR A 15 -5.72 5.15 -1.70
C THR A 15 -4.76 5.94 -2.60
N ASP A 16 -4.24 7.05 -2.09
CA ASP A 16 -3.42 8.00 -2.83
C ASP A 16 -2.03 7.49 -3.20
N ARG A 17 -1.53 6.50 -2.48
CA ARG A 17 -0.18 5.94 -2.64
C ARG A 17 0.09 5.37 -4.02
N LEU A 18 -0.95 5.00 -4.75
CA LEU A 18 -0.83 4.34 -6.05
C LEU A 18 -0.34 5.28 -7.17
N ASN A 19 -0.49 6.59 -6.98
CA ASN A 19 -0.06 7.61 -7.93
C ASN A 19 1.17 8.38 -7.46
N LEU A 20 1.63 8.13 -6.23
CA LEU A 20 2.78 8.83 -5.68
C LEU A 20 4.07 8.22 -6.21
N LYS A 21 4.98 9.07 -6.67
CA LYS A 21 6.35 8.63 -6.95
C LYS A 21 6.99 8.11 -5.67
N ARG A 22 7.80 7.07 -5.80
CA ARG A 22 8.47 6.36 -4.71
C ARG A 22 9.97 6.58 -4.78
N SER A 23 10.65 6.50 -3.65
CA SER A 23 12.12 6.51 -3.65
C SER A 23 12.65 5.34 -4.48
N ILE A 24 13.71 5.57 -5.24
CA ILE A 24 14.45 4.55 -5.99
C ILE A 24 15.07 3.46 -5.09
N TYR A 25 15.02 3.65 -3.80
CA TYR A 25 15.71 2.81 -2.82
C TYR A 25 15.34 1.32 -2.91
N SER A 26 14.08 0.98 -3.18
CA SER A 26 13.63 -0.40 -3.36
C SER A 26 14.37 -1.10 -4.51
N ILE A 27 14.60 -0.36 -5.60
CA ILE A 27 15.31 -0.88 -6.78
C ILE A 27 16.81 -0.97 -6.51
N ARG A 28 17.36 -0.04 -5.74
CA ARG A 28 18.76 -0.12 -5.30
C ARG A 28 19.03 -1.39 -4.50
N ILE A 29 18.20 -1.68 -3.49
CA ILE A 29 18.32 -2.94 -2.72
C ILE A 29 18.22 -4.16 -3.64
N LEU A 30 17.25 -4.13 -4.55
CA LEU A 30 17.05 -5.22 -5.50
C LEU A 30 18.27 -5.43 -6.39
N ALA A 31 18.87 -4.37 -6.91
CA ALA A 31 20.09 -4.41 -7.71
C ALA A 31 21.30 -4.95 -6.92
N GLU A 32 21.45 -4.53 -5.67
CA GLU A 32 22.50 -5.07 -4.78
C GLU A 32 22.29 -6.57 -4.51
N TYR A 33 21.05 -7.01 -4.29
CA TYR A 33 20.75 -8.42 -4.11
C TYR A 33 21.00 -9.25 -5.37
N ALA A 34 20.66 -8.71 -6.55
CA ALA A 34 20.83 -9.36 -7.84
C ALA A 34 22.29 -9.71 -8.15
N LYS A 35 23.25 -8.93 -7.65
CA LYS A 35 24.71 -9.21 -7.79
C LYS A 35 25.12 -10.57 -7.25
N LYS A 36 24.43 -11.11 -6.24
CA LYS A 36 24.68 -12.44 -5.69
C LYS A 36 24.41 -13.58 -6.69
N PHE A 37 23.71 -13.27 -7.77
CA PHE A 37 23.29 -14.20 -8.82
C PHE A 37 23.86 -13.82 -10.19
N ASP A 38 24.94 -13.04 -10.21
CA ASP A 38 25.61 -12.54 -11.41
C ASP A 38 24.70 -11.70 -12.33
N VAL A 39 23.64 -11.12 -11.77
CA VAL A 39 22.73 -10.19 -12.48
C VAL A 39 23.19 -8.77 -12.21
N SER A 40 23.75 -8.11 -13.25
CA SER A 40 24.22 -6.73 -13.14
C SER A 40 23.05 -5.73 -13.09
N ALA A 41 23.30 -4.53 -12.58
CA ALA A 41 22.30 -3.47 -12.54
C ALA A 41 21.81 -3.09 -13.95
N GLU A 42 22.68 -3.07 -14.96
CA GLU A 42 22.34 -2.77 -16.35
C GLU A 42 21.34 -3.82 -16.90
N VAL A 43 21.55 -5.11 -16.58
CA VAL A 43 20.66 -6.20 -16.98
C VAL A 43 19.32 -6.04 -16.27
N LEU A 44 19.30 -5.74 -14.97
CA LEU A 44 18.08 -5.54 -14.21
C LEU A 44 17.26 -4.36 -14.73
N LEU A 45 17.93 -3.24 -15.04
CA LEU A 45 17.30 -1.98 -15.45
C LEU A 45 16.98 -1.89 -16.94
N TYR A 46 17.41 -2.87 -17.74
CA TYR A 46 17.21 -2.85 -19.20
C TYR A 46 15.76 -2.64 -19.59
N GLY A 47 15.50 -1.65 -20.44
CA GLY A 47 14.16 -1.28 -20.91
C GLY A 47 13.34 -0.44 -19.91
N SER A 48 13.95 -0.02 -18.78
CA SER A 48 13.40 0.98 -17.89
C SER A 48 13.92 2.39 -18.25
N LYS A 49 13.38 3.42 -17.60
CA LYS A 49 13.87 4.81 -17.71
C LYS A 49 14.94 5.12 -16.67
N ILE A 50 15.31 4.15 -15.85
CA ILE A 50 16.27 4.29 -14.75
C ILE A 50 17.65 3.86 -15.25
N SER A 51 18.65 4.68 -15.02
CA SER A 51 20.06 4.37 -15.27
C SER A 51 20.74 3.78 -14.02
N THR A 52 21.93 3.23 -14.17
CA THR A 52 22.73 2.77 -13.02
C THR A 52 23.14 3.91 -12.10
N ASP A 53 23.39 5.11 -12.65
CA ASP A 53 23.75 6.29 -11.88
C ASP A 53 22.60 6.76 -10.99
N ASP A 54 21.37 6.65 -11.47
CA ASP A 54 20.15 6.97 -10.71
C ASP A 54 20.02 6.16 -9.42
N LEU A 55 20.57 4.94 -9.38
CA LEU A 55 20.53 4.10 -8.17
C LEU A 55 21.32 4.70 -6.99
N THR A 56 22.23 5.61 -7.25
CA THR A 56 23.07 6.26 -6.20
C THR A 56 22.52 7.60 -5.75
N ASP A 57 21.58 8.19 -6.49
CA ASP A 57 20.97 9.48 -6.18
C ASP A 57 19.71 9.29 -5.29
N PRO A 58 19.72 9.78 -4.02
CA PRO A 58 18.59 9.65 -3.12
C PRO A 58 17.37 10.49 -3.52
N GLU A 59 17.52 11.48 -4.39
CA GLU A 59 16.43 12.35 -4.85
C GLU A 59 15.65 11.75 -6.03
N ILE A 60 16.19 10.72 -6.67
CA ILE A 60 15.51 10.03 -7.76
C ILE A 60 14.29 9.28 -7.24
N SER A 61 13.22 9.44 -7.98
CA SER A 61 11.94 8.80 -7.67
C SER A 61 11.41 8.03 -8.88
N ILE A 62 10.76 6.92 -8.60
CA ILE A 62 10.20 5.99 -9.59
C ILE A 62 8.67 5.96 -9.48
N THR A 63 7.99 5.78 -10.60
CA THR A 63 6.54 5.54 -10.57
C THR A 63 6.22 4.13 -10.09
N PRO A 64 5.07 3.90 -9.45
CA PRO A 64 4.64 2.55 -9.05
C PRO A 64 4.63 1.54 -10.20
N GLU A 65 4.19 1.98 -11.38
CA GLU A 65 4.17 1.12 -12.57
C GLU A 65 5.57 0.64 -12.97
N GLU A 66 6.54 1.54 -13.01
CA GLU A 66 7.93 1.24 -13.33
C GLU A 66 8.54 0.34 -12.25
N GLU A 67 8.30 0.62 -10.97
CA GLU A 67 8.77 -0.19 -9.84
C GLU A 67 8.26 -1.63 -9.94
N LEU A 68 6.96 -1.82 -10.18
CA LEU A 68 6.36 -3.16 -10.32
C LEU A 68 6.87 -3.91 -11.56
N LYS A 69 7.19 -3.22 -12.66
CA LYS A 69 7.86 -3.83 -13.82
C LYS A 69 9.25 -4.36 -13.46
N LEU A 70 10.02 -3.57 -12.72
CA LEU A 70 11.36 -3.97 -12.28
C LEU A 70 11.32 -5.12 -11.29
N PHE A 71 10.32 -5.18 -10.40
CA PHE A 71 10.11 -6.34 -9.53
C PHE A 71 9.83 -7.62 -10.32
N ARG A 72 8.94 -7.59 -11.32
CA ARG A 72 8.69 -8.75 -12.19
C ARG A 72 9.95 -9.19 -12.92
N ARG A 73 10.71 -8.22 -13.42
CA ARG A 73 11.98 -8.52 -14.11
C ARG A 73 12.98 -9.18 -13.17
N ALA A 74 13.12 -8.68 -11.94
CA ALA A 74 13.99 -9.30 -10.95
C ALA A 74 13.58 -10.73 -10.62
N MET A 75 12.29 -10.98 -10.41
CA MET A 75 11.77 -12.33 -10.17
C MET A 75 12.03 -13.30 -11.35
N ALA A 76 12.10 -12.79 -12.58
CA ALA A 76 12.44 -13.59 -13.75
C ALA A 76 13.94 -13.85 -13.90
N LEU A 77 14.79 -12.95 -13.41
CA LEU A 77 16.25 -13.03 -13.56
C LEU A 77 16.95 -13.70 -12.38
N ILE A 78 16.40 -13.55 -11.17
CA ILE A 78 17.03 -14.05 -9.95
C ILE A 78 16.42 -15.41 -9.59
N PRO A 79 17.20 -16.49 -9.62
CA PRO A 79 16.70 -17.85 -9.37
C PRO A 79 16.59 -18.17 -7.88
N ASP A 80 16.05 -17.24 -7.09
CA ASP A 80 15.80 -17.42 -5.66
C ASP A 80 14.30 -17.34 -5.37
N PRO A 81 13.63 -18.46 -5.05
CA PRO A 81 12.22 -18.47 -4.76
C PRO A 81 11.87 -17.68 -3.48
N LYS A 82 12.86 -17.40 -2.60
CA LYS A 82 12.72 -16.67 -1.33
C LYS A 82 13.03 -15.18 -1.47
N ILE A 83 13.18 -14.68 -2.70
CA ILE A 83 13.61 -13.29 -2.96
C ILE A 83 12.79 -12.26 -2.17
N GLY A 84 11.49 -12.48 -1.96
CA GLY A 84 10.64 -11.58 -1.15
C GLY A 84 11.11 -11.50 0.30
N LEU A 85 11.36 -12.65 0.95
CA LEU A 85 11.86 -12.71 2.32
C LEU A 85 13.26 -12.08 2.43
N GLU A 86 14.14 -12.37 1.49
CA GLU A 86 15.51 -11.85 1.51
C GLU A 86 15.58 -10.34 1.28
N ILE A 87 14.82 -9.82 0.33
CA ILE A 87 14.70 -8.37 0.12
C ILE A 87 14.10 -7.70 1.35
N GLY A 88 13.09 -8.32 2.00
CA GLY A 88 12.51 -7.82 3.24
C GLY A 88 13.52 -7.64 4.37
N LYS A 89 14.47 -8.57 4.54
CA LYS A 89 15.56 -8.47 5.53
C LYS A 89 16.50 -7.27 5.27
N LEU A 90 16.69 -6.93 4.01
CA LEU A 90 17.54 -5.81 3.62
C LEU A 90 16.85 -4.44 3.80
N HIS A 91 15.53 -4.42 3.90
CA HIS A 91 14.75 -3.23 4.24
C HIS A 91 14.81 -2.97 5.76
N ASN A 92 15.94 -2.48 6.24
CA ASN A 92 16.15 -2.10 7.63
C ASN A 92 15.79 -0.62 7.88
N VAL A 93 16.01 -0.12 9.10
CA VAL A 93 15.74 1.27 9.50
C VAL A 93 16.41 2.28 8.56
N SER A 94 17.62 2.00 8.07
CA SER A 94 18.34 2.86 7.12
C SER A 94 17.63 2.96 5.78
N ALA A 95 16.94 1.90 5.36
CA ALA A 95 16.20 1.80 4.13
C ALA A 95 14.85 2.55 4.16
N MET A 96 14.20 2.51 5.31
CA MET A 96 12.91 3.20 5.55
C MET A 96 13.12 4.55 6.25
N SER A 97 14.29 5.16 6.08
CA SER A 97 14.86 6.23 6.90
C SER A 97 13.90 7.36 7.29
N ARG A 98 13.06 7.82 6.38
CA ARG A 98 12.19 8.99 6.64
C ARG A 98 11.13 8.74 7.71
N VAL A 99 10.55 7.52 7.78
CA VAL A 99 9.47 7.21 8.74
C VAL A 99 9.96 6.34 9.88
N ALA A 100 10.88 5.43 9.61
CA ALA A 100 11.41 4.52 10.61
C ALA A 100 12.20 5.23 11.70
N ILE A 101 12.99 6.24 11.34
CA ILE A 101 13.81 7.00 12.33
C ILE A 101 12.93 7.68 13.39
N PRO A 102 11.93 8.54 13.08
CA PRO A 102 11.12 9.12 14.14
C PRO A 102 10.32 8.07 14.92
N ALA A 103 9.96 6.94 14.30
CA ALA A 103 9.21 5.88 14.95
C ALA A 103 9.99 5.21 16.09
N ILE A 104 11.28 4.92 15.91
CA ILE A 104 12.12 4.27 16.95
C ILE A 104 12.39 5.19 18.15
N PHE A 105 12.21 6.51 18.03
CA PHE A 105 12.35 7.49 19.10
C PHE A 105 11.03 7.84 19.78
N CYS A 106 9.92 7.19 19.43
CA CYS A 106 8.64 7.35 20.12
C CYS A 106 8.70 6.81 21.54
N ASP A 107 7.75 7.24 22.40
CA ASP A 107 7.72 6.84 23.80
C ASP A 107 7.31 5.37 23.96
N THR A 108 6.27 4.95 23.23
CA THR A 108 5.74 3.58 23.29
C THR A 108 5.73 2.93 21.92
N PHE A 109 5.63 1.59 21.90
CA PHE A 109 5.49 0.83 20.65
C PHE A 109 4.20 1.20 19.88
N LEU A 110 3.11 1.51 20.60
CA LEU A 110 1.90 2.02 19.97
C LEU A 110 2.13 3.37 19.28
N ASP A 111 2.87 4.27 19.91
CA ASP A 111 3.19 5.57 19.30
C ASP A 111 4.07 5.43 18.07
N ALA A 112 4.99 4.46 18.07
CA ALA A 112 5.77 4.11 16.87
C ALA A 112 4.88 3.62 15.72
N ILE A 113 3.93 2.71 16.00
CA ILE A 113 2.95 2.25 15.01
C ILE A 113 2.13 3.43 14.47
N ARG A 114 1.63 4.31 15.35
CA ARG A 114 0.88 5.52 14.96
C ARG A 114 1.72 6.45 14.08
N MET A 115 3.00 6.62 14.40
CA MET A 115 3.95 7.43 13.62
C MET A 115 4.10 6.87 12.20
N VAL A 116 4.35 5.55 12.06
CA VAL A 116 4.43 4.89 10.76
C VAL A 116 3.11 5.04 9.99
N PHE A 117 1.98 4.81 10.64
CA PHE A 117 0.67 4.95 10.03
C PHE A 117 0.41 6.38 9.55
N LYS A 118 0.75 7.39 10.34
CA LYS A 118 0.58 8.81 10.00
C LYS A 118 1.30 9.21 8.70
N TYR A 119 2.47 8.62 8.44
CA TYR A 119 3.31 8.92 7.30
C TYR A 119 3.46 7.72 6.35
N MET A 120 2.47 6.84 6.31
CA MET A 120 2.48 5.62 5.51
C MET A 120 2.72 5.90 4.02
N ASP A 121 2.30 7.05 3.49
CA ASP A 121 2.51 7.47 2.10
C ASP A 121 4.00 7.69 1.75
N LEU A 122 4.84 7.86 2.76
CA LEU A 122 6.29 7.92 2.59
C LEU A 122 6.96 6.54 2.60
N THR A 123 6.20 5.47 2.84
CA THR A 123 6.70 4.09 2.81
C THR A 123 6.60 3.48 1.41
N GLN A 124 7.23 2.33 1.22
CA GLN A 124 7.25 1.62 -0.07
C GLN A 124 6.22 0.48 -0.16
N THR A 125 5.31 0.38 0.80
CA THR A 125 4.27 -0.65 0.78
C THR A 125 3.15 -0.33 -0.20
N TYR A 126 2.57 -1.37 -0.78
CA TYR A 126 1.34 -1.33 -1.57
C TYR A 126 0.13 -1.83 -0.77
N CYS A 127 0.29 -1.91 0.54
CA CYS A 127 -0.74 -2.38 1.45
C CYS A 127 -1.29 -1.25 2.31
N GLN A 128 -2.56 -1.38 2.66
CA GLN A 128 -3.23 -0.64 3.74
C GLN A 128 -3.15 -1.48 5.00
N TYR A 129 -2.76 -0.86 6.12
CA TYR A 129 -2.69 -1.54 7.40
C TYR A 129 -3.73 -1.01 8.38
N GLU A 130 -4.23 -1.90 9.21
CA GLU A 130 -5.13 -1.61 10.32
C GLU A 130 -4.63 -2.32 11.57
N LEU A 131 -4.61 -1.63 12.70
CA LEU A 131 -4.37 -2.24 14.01
C LEU A 131 -5.70 -2.41 14.74
N ILE A 132 -6.03 -3.64 15.07
CA ILE A 132 -7.23 -4.02 15.82
C ILE A 132 -6.78 -4.62 17.15
N VAL A 133 -7.33 -4.14 18.26
CA VAL A 133 -7.07 -4.73 19.59
C VAL A 133 -8.33 -5.45 20.03
N LYS A 134 -8.21 -6.76 20.25
CA LYS A 134 -9.30 -7.61 20.70
C LYS A 134 -8.79 -8.56 21.79
N ASP A 135 -9.45 -8.57 22.93
CA ASP A 135 -9.09 -9.38 24.09
C ASP A 135 -7.62 -9.13 24.51
N ASN A 136 -6.77 -10.13 24.38
CA ASN A 136 -5.32 -10.04 24.65
C ASN A 136 -4.48 -9.96 23.37
N ASP A 137 -5.11 -9.74 22.22
CA ASP A 137 -4.42 -9.72 20.94
C ASP A 137 -4.38 -8.32 20.33
N ALA A 138 -3.23 -7.98 19.79
CA ALA A 138 -3.03 -6.93 18.83
C ALA A 138 -2.93 -7.58 17.45
N ILE A 139 -3.84 -7.25 16.56
CA ILE A 139 -3.98 -7.82 15.23
C ILE A 139 -3.65 -6.75 14.21
N MET A 140 -2.51 -6.90 13.55
CA MET A 140 -2.15 -6.08 12.40
C MET A 140 -2.76 -6.71 11.16
N SER A 141 -3.80 -6.11 10.61
CA SER A 141 -4.46 -6.56 9.38
C SER A 141 -3.93 -5.78 8.19
N CYS A 142 -3.75 -6.46 7.07
CA CYS A 142 -3.23 -5.88 5.83
C CYS A 142 -4.20 -6.13 4.68
N GLU A 143 -4.44 -5.10 3.88
CA GLU A 143 -5.26 -5.14 2.67
C GLU A 143 -4.45 -4.63 1.48
N GLU A 144 -4.51 -5.33 0.35
CA GLU A 144 -3.83 -4.94 -0.88
C GLU A 144 -4.53 -3.72 -1.49
N LEU A 145 -3.76 -2.65 -1.78
CA LEU A 145 -4.28 -1.46 -2.45
C LEU A 145 -4.47 -1.65 -3.96
N ILE A 146 -3.77 -2.64 -4.53
CA ILE A 146 -3.87 -3.04 -5.94
C ILE A 146 -3.95 -4.56 -6.02
N VAL A 147 -4.41 -5.08 -7.15
CA VAL A 147 -4.32 -6.51 -7.44
C VAL A 147 -2.86 -6.86 -7.73
N PHE A 148 -2.20 -7.55 -6.81
CA PHE A 148 -0.78 -7.89 -6.93
C PHE A 148 -0.50 -8.93 -8.02
N GLY A 149 -1.47 -9.80 -8.33
CA GLY A 149 -1.30 -10.86 -9.33
C GLY A 149 -0.11 -11.76 -9.02
N ASP A 150 0.80 -11.87 -9.98
CA ASP A 150 2.06 -12.64 -9.92
C ASP A 150 3.05 -12.12 -8.85
N LEU A 151 2.97 -10.84 -8.49
CA LEU A 151 3.82 -10.23 -7.47
C LEU A 151 3.30 -10.44 -6.03
N ARG A 152 2.13 -11.05 -5.82
CA ARG A 152 1.49 -11.13 -4.49
C ARG A 152 2.43 -11.69 -3.43
N ARG A 153 2.98 -12.87 -3.67
CA ARG A 153 3.88 -13.51 -2.69
C ARG A 153 5.12 -12.65 -2.42
N PHE A 154 5.79 -12.17 -3.46
CA PHE A 154 6.97 -11.32 -3.34
C PHE A 154 6.70 -10.06 -2.50
N LEU A 155 5.63 -9.32 -2.81
CA LEU A 155 5.30 -8.07 -2.11
C LEU A 155 4.88 -8.33 -0.66
N CYS A 156 4.06 -9.36 -0.42
CA CYS A 156 3.64 -9.72 0.94
C CYS A 156 4.83 -10.17 1.80
N GLU A 157 5.72 -11.02 1.28
CA GLU A 157 6.93 -11.47 1.98
C GLU A 157 7.87 -10.31 2.31
N ARG A 158 8.14 -9.46 1.31
CA ARG A 158 8.98 -8.26 1.49
C ARG A 158 8.43 -7.35 2.58
N ASP A 159 7.16 -7.01 2.50
CA ASP A 159 6.54 -6.07 3.44
C ASP A 159 6.42 -6.67 4.84
N LEU A 160 6.09 -7.97 4.94
CA LEU A 160 6.01 -8.70 6.22
C LEU A 160 7.34 -8.69 6.95
N VAL A 161 8.43 -9.10 6.26
CA VAL A 161 9.76 -9.16 6.89
C VAL A 161 10.27 -7.76 7.20
N SER A 162 10.06 -6.78 6.31
CA SER A 162 10.46 -5.39 6.56
C SER A 162 9.75 -4.80 7.79
N ALA A 163 8.43 -5.00 7.90
CA ALA A 163 7.65 -4.53 9.05
C ALA A 163 8.08 -5.22 10.35
N TYR A 164 8.29 -6.54 10.32
CA TYR A 164 8.78 -7.30 11.48
C TYR A 164 10.14 -6.81 11.94
N THR A 165 11.08 -6.64 11.01
CA THR A 165 12.43 -6.13 11.30
C THR A 165 12.37 -4.73 11.94
N LEU A 166 11.51 -3.84 11.41
CA LEU A 166 11.31 -2.51 11.97
C LEU A 166 10.74 -2.57 13.39
N CYS A 167 9.75 -3.44 13.64
CA CYS A 167 9.20 -3.63 14.98
C CYS A 167 10.26 -4.12 15.98
N CYS A 168 11.08 -5.10 15.60
CA CYS A 168 12.15 -5.61 16.42
C CYS A 168 13.21 -4.53 16.71
N ASN A 169 13.58 -3.74 15.71
CA ASN A 169 14.52 -2.62 15.89
C ASN A 169 13.95 -1.55 16.84
N ALA A 170 12.68 -1.21 16.72
CA ALA A 170 12.03 -0.25 17.60
C ALA A 170 11.98 -0.75 19.06
N LEU A 171 11.66 -2.02 19.25
CA LEU A 171 11.60 -2.65 20.57
C LEU A 171 12.99 -2.94 21.19
N GLY A 172 14.06 -2.91 20.38
CA GLY A 172 15.40 -3.36 20.80
C GLY A 172 15.46 -4.87 21.15
N ALA A 173 14.44 -5.63 20.76
CA ALA A 173 14.30 -7.06 21.03
C ALA A 173 13.35 -7.69 20.00
N SER A 174 13.37 -9.01 19.89
CA SER A 174 12.44 -9.74 19.02
C SER A 174 10.99 -9.54 19.48
N LEU A 175 10.12 -9.22 18.53
CA LEU A 175 8.67 -9.22 18.73
C LEU A 175 8.18 -10.68 18.67
N VAL A 176 7.65 -11.20 19.78
CA VAL A 176 7.08 -12.55 19.80
C VAL A 176 5.69 -12.50 19.14
N LEU A 177 5.59 -13.16 17.99
CA LEU A 177 4.33 -13.32 17.27
C LEU A 177 3.56 -14.53 17.76
N LYS A 178 2.24 -14.44 17.83
CA LYS A 178 1.35 -15.58 18.16
C LYS A 178 1.04 -16.38 16.91
N GLU A 179 0.74 -15.71 15.79
CA GLU A 179 0.38 -16.32 14.52
C GLU A 179 0.54 -15.31 13.36
N ILE A 180 0.83 -15.84 12.17
CA ILE A 180 0.78 -15.12 10.91
C ILE A 180 -0.22 -15.83 9.98
N MET A 181 -1.14 -15.08 9.39
CA MET A 181 -2.12 -15.58 8.42
C MET A 181 -1.85 -14.93 7.06
N LEU A 182 -1.66 -15.74 6.02
CA LEU A 182 -1.30 -15.30 4.67
C LEU A 182 -2.31 -15.79 3.64
N THR A 183 -2.65 -14.94 2.69
CA THR A 183 -3.73 -15.18 1.70
C THR A 183 -3.28 -15.99 0.47
N TYR A 184 -2.01 -16.35 0.36
CA TYR A 184 -1.46 -17.15 -0.74
C TYR A 184 -1.12 -18.57 -0.31
N ALA A 185 -0.91 -19.43 -1.32
CA ALA A 185 -0.59 -20.84 -1.10
C ALA A 185 0.80 -21.01 -0.44
N GLN A 186 0.92 -22.05 0.40
CA GLN A 186 2.16 -22.39 1.08
C GLN A 186 3.29 -22.64 0.07
N PRO A 187 4.43 -21.95 0.18
CA PRO A 187 5.59 -22.20 -0.66
C PRO A 187 6.39 -23.42 -0.17
N GLU A 188 7.21 -23.99 -1.05
CA GLU A 188 8.08 -25.12 -0.72
C GLU A 188 9.08 -24.79 0.40
N TYR A 189 9.51 -23.53 0.51
CA TYR A 189 10.47 -23.04 1.49
C TYR A 189 9.80 -22.56 2.81
N VAL A 190 8.72 -23.20 3.24
CA VAL A 190 7.97 -22.81 4.47
C VAL A 190 8.87 -22.68 5.71
N ASN A 191 9.93 -23.48 5.82
CA ASN A 191 10.86 -23.42 6.94
C ASN A 191 11.53 -22.04 7.09
N ALA A 192 11.72 -21.31 5.99
CA ALA A 192 12.29 -19.96 6.04
C ALA A 192 11.42 -18.97 6.82
N TYR A 193 10.10 -19.18 6.84
CA TYR A 193 9.20 -18.37 7.69
C TYR A 193 9.39 -18.70 9.16
N GLN A 194 9.52 -20.01 9.50
CA GLN A 194 9.78 -20.44 10.86
C GLN A 194 11.10 -19.87 11.39
N ASP A 195 12.15 -19.87 10.54
CA ASP A 195 13.47 -19.33 10.90
C ASP A 195 13.43 -17.81 11.18
N ILE A 196 12.56 -17.07 10.47
CA ILE A 196 12.44 -15.61 10.61
C ILE A 196 11.54 -15.23 11.78
N PHE A 197 10.34 -15.83 11.85
CA PHE A 197 9.26 -15.35 12.73
C PHE A 197 9.08 -16.18 13.99
N ASN A 198 9.54 -17.42 13.99
CA ASN A 198 9.42 -18.39 15.09
C ASN A 198 7.99 -18.48 15.66
N CYS A 199 6.99 -18.53 14.79
CA CYS A 199 5.58 -18.67 15.15
C CYS A 199 4.83 -19.49 14.10
N PRO A 200 3.62 -20.00 14.41
CA PRO A 200 2.74 -20.64 13.43
C PRO A 200 2.41 -19.71 12.25
N VAL A 201 2.43 -20.26 11.03
CA VAL A 201 2.05 -19.54 9.80
C VAL A 201 0.95 -20.32 9.08
N THR A 202 -0.21 -19.71 8.94
CA THR A 202 -1.38 -20.26 8.24
C THR A 202 -1.43 -19.68 6.82
N PHE A 203 -1.34 -20.53 5.80
CA PHE A 203 -1.45 -20.16 4.38
C PHE A 203 -2.87 -20.39 3.87
N ASN A 204 -3.20 -19.82 2.70
CA ASN A 204 -4.55 -19.83 2.11
C ASN A 204 -5.62 -19.27 3.07
N ALA A 205 -5.23 -18.36 3.95
CA ALA A 205 -6.16 -17.70 4.86
C ALA A 205 -7.04 -16.68 4.11
N ASN A 206 -8.20 -16.36 4.69
CA ASN A 206 -9.11 -15.37 4.11
C ASN A 206 -8.61 -13.92 4.26
N ARG A 207 -7.64 -13.69 5.15
CA ARG A 207 -7.09 -12.37 5.45
C ARG A 207 -5.59 -12.46 5.70
N TYR A 208 -4.88 -11.39 5.36
CA TYR A 208 -3.50 -11.23 5.76
C TYR A 208 -3.48 -10.56 7.14
N GLN A 209 -2.98 -11.27 8.15
CA GLN A 209 -2.92 -10.78 9.53
C GLN A 209 -1.64 -11.24 10.23
N VAL A 210 -1.14 -10.39 11.12
CA VAL A 210 -0.06 -10.69 12.07
C VAL A 210 -0.58 -10.45 13.46
N ILE A 211 -0.50 -11.46 14.33
CA ILE A 211 -1.09 -11.44 15.68
C ILE A 211 0.03 -11.50 16.70
N PHE A 212 0.01 -10.59 17.68
CA PHE A 212 0.93 -10.55 18.81
C PHE A 212 0.21 -10.11 20.08
N ASP A 213 0.87 -10.24 21.24
CA ASP A 213 0.24 -9.87 22.52
C ASP A 213 0.10 -8.35 22.63
N LYS A 214 -1.08 -7.88 23.02
CA LYS A 214 -1.38 -6.44 23.14
C LYS A 214 -0.51 -5.70 24.15
N SER A 215 0.10 -6.42 25.12
CA SER A 215 1.00 -5.81 26.10
C SER A 215 2.23 -5.17 25.47
N TYR A 216 2.62 -5.60 24.26
CA TYR A 216 3.68 -4.93 23.51
C TYR A 216 3.33 -3.47 23.18
N LEU A 217 2.06 -3.13 22.95
CA LEU A 217 1.66 -1.78 22.58
C LEU A 217 2.04 -0.72 23.64
N SER A 218 2.04 -1.09 24.91
CA SER A 218 2.40 -0.22 26.03
C SER A 218 3.89 -0.27 26.40
N LYS A 219 4.70 -1.11 25.74
CA LYS A 219 6.14 -1.16 26.02
C LYS A 219 6.81 0.14 25.66
N GLN A 220 7.61 0.65 26.61
CA GLN A 220 8.51 1.77 26.38
C GLN A 220 9.60 1.38 25.39
N LEU A 221 9.91 2.25 24.44
CA LEU A 221 10.97 2.00 23.48
C LEU A 221 12.33 2.40 24.05
N PRO A 222 13.38 1.59 23.85
CA PRO A 222 14.70 1.82 24.47
C PRO A 222 15.38 3.10 23.99
N LEU A 223 15.05 3.58 22.79
CA LEU A 223 15.60 4.81 22.21
C LEU A 223 14.65 6.02 22.33
N ALA A 224 13.60 5.92 23.16
CA ALA A 224 12.62 7.03 23.32
C ALA A 224 13.30 8.36 23.60
N ASN A 225 13.06 9.34 22.73
CA ASN A 225 13.62 10.68 22.85
C ASN A 225 12.74 11.69 22.09
N ALA A 226 11.98 12.49 22.82
CA ALA A 226 11.02 13.42 22.26
C ALA A 226 11.67 14.47 21.33
N LEU A 227 12.85 15.00 21.69
CA LEU A 227 13.53 16.01 20.88
C LEU A 227 14.00 15.43 19.55
N THR A 228 14.59 14.25 19.56
CA THR A 228 15.05 13.54 18.37
C THR A 228 13.86 13.14 17.50
N ARG A 229 12.82 12.54 18.10
CA ARG A 229 11.56 12.22 17.40
C ARG A 229 10.99 13.44 16.68
N ASP A 230 10.81 14.56 17.39
CA ASP A 230 10.18 15.78 16.84
C ASP A 230 11.04 16.40 15.72
N THR A 231 12.37 16.29 15.83
CA THR A 231 13.29 16.75 14.79
C THR A 231 13.09 15.97 13.48
N TYR A 232 13.11 14.63 13.54
CA TYR A 232 12.90 13.80 12.35
C TYR A 232 11.44 13.81 11.87
N GLU A 233 10.47 13.96 12.76
CA GLU A 233 9.07 14.12 12.34
C GLU A 233 8.85 15.39 11.52
N LYS A 234 9.57 16.49 11.78
CA LYS A 234 9.53 17.69 10.93
C LYS A 234 9.96 17.38 9.49
N GLU A 235 10.98 16.54 9.30
CA GLU A 235 11.39 16.10 7.96
C GLU A 235 10.32 15.21 7.31
N CYS A 236 9.68 14.31 8.06
CA CYS A 236 8.52 13.57 7.56
C CYS A 236 7.39 14.50 7.13
N LYS A 237 7.06 15.51 7.93
CA LYS A 237 6.02 16.49 7.59
C LYS A 237 6.34 17.23 6.29
N ARG A 238 7.59 17.65 6.11
CA ARG A 238 8.05 18.34 4.89
C ARG A 238 7.96 17.42 3.68
N ALA A 239 8.50 16.20 3.79
CA ALA A 239 8.45 15.22 2.72
C ALA A 239 7.01 14.83 2.36
N TYR A 240 6.14 14.67 3.36
CA TYR A 240 4.73 14.36 3.16
C TYR A 240 4.02 15.52 2.45
N ALA A 241 4.23 16.76 2.88
CA ALA A 241 3.67 17.95 2.23
C ALA A 241 4.17 18.04 0.77
N TYR A 242 5.46 17.92 0.53
CA TYR A 242 6.04 17.94 -0.82
C TYR A 242 5.44 16.86 -1.73
N LEU A 243 5.30 15.63 -1.21
CA LEU A 243 4.72 14.52 -1.95
C LEU A 243 3.26 14.79 -2.34
N HIS A 244 2.49 15.46 -1.47
CA HIS A 244 1.09 15.79 -1.70
C HIS A 244 0.90 17.10 -2.48
N GLU A 245 1.84 18.03 -2.43
CA GLU A 245 1.85 19.25 -3.26
C GLU A 245 2.16 18.93 -4.73
N GLN A 246 2.97 17.93 -4.99
CA GLN A 246 3.30 17.43 -6.34
C GLN A 246 2.11 16.71 -7.03
N LYS A 247 1.02 16.46 -6.33
CA LYS A 247 -0.17 15.86 -6.92
C LYS A 247 -0.71 16.77 -8.01
N SER A 248 -0.81 16.24 -9.22
CA SER A 248 -1.52 16.90 -10.30
C SER A 248 -3.00 17.12 -9.91
N THR A 249 -3.67 18.03 -10.56
CA THR A 249 -5.13 18.17 -10.38
C THR A 249 -5.86 16.88 -10.72
N LEU A 250 -5.35 16.11 -11.67
CA LEU A 250 -5.85 14.78 -12.02
C LEU A 250 -5.78 13.80 -10.86
N ASP A 251 -4.64 13.72 -10.18
CA ASP A 251 -4.46 12.84 -9.03
C ASP A 251 -5.45 13.18 -7.91
N LYS A 252 -5.62 14.48 -7.64
CA LYS A 252 -6.59 14.96 -6.65
C LYS A 252 -8.03 14.60 -7.01
N ILE A 253 -8.39 14.67 -8.30
CA ILE A 253 -9.71 14.27 -8.79
C ILE A 253 -9.92 12.77 -8.67
N GLN A 254 -8.94 11.96 -9.09
CA GLN A 254 -9.01 10.50 -8.97
C GLN A 254 -9.17 10.07 -7.51
N GLN A 255 -8.46 10.74 -6.62
CA GLN A 255 -8.58 10.57 -5.19
C GLN A 255 -10.01 10.81 -4.68
N GLU A 256 -10.62 11.93 -5.04
CA GLU A 256 -11.98 12.25 -4.65
C GLU A 256 -13.02 11.26 -5.21
N LEU A 257 -12.73 10.63 -6.36
CA LEU A 257 -13.59 9.59 -6.93
C LEU A 257 -13.43 8.23 -6.19
N LEU A 258 -12.25 7.94 -5.64
CA LEU A 258 -11.98 6.70 -4.90
C LEU A 258 -12.52 6.71 -3.46
N PHE A 259 -12.87 7.87 -2.92
CA PHE A 259 -13.46 7.95 -1.58
C PHE A 259 -14.83 7.24 -1.54
N PRO A 260 -15.11 6.44 -0.47
CA PRO A 260 -16.37 5.75 -0.31
C PRO A 260 -17.48 6.75 0.08
N TYR A 261 -17.96 7.49 -0.88
CA TYR A 261 -19.20 8.25 -0.74
C TYR A 261 -20.35 7.37 -1.22
N GLU A 262 -21.55 7.64 -0.69
CA GLU A 262 -22.78 6.99 -1.17
C GLU A 262 -22.96 7.15 -2.67
N ASP A 263 -22.49 8.29 -3.24
CA ASP A 263 -22.48 8.59 -4.69
C ASP A 263 -21.17 9.28 -5.11
N PRO A 264 -20.64 9.02 -6.32
CA PRO A 264 -19.56 9.82 -6.88
C PRO A 264 -19.95 11.31 -6.89
N PRO A 265 -19.05 12.21 -6.47
CA PRO A 265 -19.38 13.63 -6.39
C PRO A 265 -19.75 14.20 -7.75
N CYS A 266 -20.79 15.03 -7.84
CA CYS A 266 -20.99 15.83 -9.03
C CYS A 266 -19.84 16.85 -9.20
N PHE A 267 -19.68 17.38 -10.42
CA PHE A 267 -18.55 18.25 -10.77
C PHE A 267 -18.41 19.48 -9.85
N GLU A 268 -19.54 20.06 -9.41
CA GLU A 268 -19.59 21.19 -8.50
C GLU A 268 -19.17 20.82 -7.08
N LYS A 269 -19.58 19.62 -6.60
CA LYS A 269 -19.15 19.09 -5.31
C LYS A 269 -17.64 18.80 -5.33
N LEU A 270 -17.15 18.20 -6.42
CA LEU A 270 -15.72 17.94 -6.60
C LEU A 270 -14.90 19.23 -6.58
N ALA A 271 -15.30 20.24 -7.33
CA ALA A 271 -14.61 21.54 -7.35
C ALA A 271 -14.52 22.16 -5.94
N ARG A 272 -15.61 22.14 -5.18
CA ARG A 272 -15.64 22.64 -3.78
C ARG A 272 -14.70 21.86 -2.87
N ARG A 273 -14.65 20.53 -2.98
CA ARG A 273 -13.76 19.68 -2.19
C ARG A 273 -12.29 19.95 -2.48
N LEU A 274 -11.98 20.24 -3.74
CA LEU A 274 -10.64 20.60 -4.17
C LEU A 274 -10.27 22.08 -3.90
N ASN A 275 -11.16 22.83 -3.22
CA ASN A 275 -11.02 24.27 -3.00
C ASN A 275 -10.79 25.05 -4.32
N MET A 276 -11.47 24.65 -5.40
CA MET A 276 -11.36 25.26 -6.73
C MET A 276 -12.72 25.75 -7.21
N SER A 277 -12.72 26.77 -8.10
CA SER A 277 -13.90 27.07 -8.88
C SER A 277 -14.11 26.00 -9.97
N THR A 278 -15.36 25.78 -10.40
CA THR A 278 -15.66 24.88 -11.53
C THR A 278 -14.94 25.29 -12.81
N ARG A 279 -14.74 26.60 -13.03
CA ARG A 279 -13.97 27.14 -14.15
C ARG A 279 -12.49 26.72 -14.05
N THR A 280 -11.89 26.85 -12.89
CA THR A 280 -10.50 26.47 -12.64
C THR A 280 -10.30 24.99 -12.86
N LEU A 281 -11.16 24.15 -12.27
CA LEU A 281 -11.10 22.70 -12.40
C LEU A 281 -11.26 22.26 -13.87
N ARG A 282 -12.19 22.87 -14.62
CA ARG A 282 -12.38 22.58 -16.05
C ARG A 282 -11.16 22.95 -16.88
N ARG A 283 -10.51 24.09 -16.58
CA ARG A 283 -9.26 24.49 -17.25
C ARG A 283 -8.13 23.50 -17.00
N HIS A 284 -7.96 23.02 -15.76
CA HIS A 284 -6.93 22.02 -15.43
C HIS A 284 -7.16 20.72 -16.19
N LEU A 285 -8.39 20.22 -16.22
CA LEU A 285 -8.73 19.02 -16.99
C LEU A 285 -8.50 19.20 -18.50
N ALA A 286 -8.79 20.39 -19.03
CA ALA A 286 -8.55 20.69 -20.45
C ALA A 286 -7.05 20.71 -20.80
N VAL A 287 -6.17 21.18 -19.91
CA VAL A 287 -4.70 21.12 -20.08
C VAL A 287 -4.22 19.68 -20.16
N GLU A 288 -4.81 18.78 -19.35
CA GLU A 288 -4.50 17.35 -19.35
C GLU A 288 -5.19 16.57 -20.49
N GLY A 289 -5.99 17.25 -21.33
CA GLY A 289 -6.71 16.65 -22.46
C GLY A 289 -7.81 15.66 -22.07
N ILE A 290 -8.29 15.70 -20.82
CA ILE A 290 -9.27 14.75 -20.29
C ILE A 290 -10.52 15.46 -19.77
N SER A 291 -11.67 14.80 -19.85
CA SER A 291 -12.92 15.33 -19.28
C SER A 291 -13.25 14.63 -17.94
N TYR A 292 -13.98 15.34 -17.07
CA TYR A 292 -14.49 14.72 -15.83
C TYR A 292 -15.38 13.50 -16.13
N LYS A 293 -16.17 13.56 -17.20
CA LYS A 293 -16.99 12.42 -17.62
C LYS A 293 -16.16 11.19 -17.97
N THR A 294 -15.03 11.40 -18.62
CA THR A 294 -14.08 10.31 -18.96
C THR A 294 -13.52 9.69 -17.69
N LEU A 295 -12.98 10.51 -16.78
CA LEU A 295 -12.44 10.04 -15.49
C LEU A 295 -13.48 9.29 -14.66
N LEU A 296 -14.70 9.82 -14.57
CA LEU A 296 -15.79 9.18 -13.84
C LEU A 296 -16.18 7.83 -14.47
N ASN A 297 -16.16 7.73 -15.78
CA ASN A 297 -16.45 6.48 -16.49
C ASN A 297 -15.34 5.44 -16.27
N GLU A 298 -14.08 5.83 -16.30
CA GLU A 298 -12.95 4.95 -16.01
C GLU A 298 -13.01 4.45 -14.56
N PHE A 299 -13.28 5.33 -13.61
CA PHE A 299 -13.49 4.96 -12.22
C PHE A 299 -14.63 3.94 -12.07
N ARG A 300 -15.81 4.25 -12.65
CA ARG A 300 -16.98 3.37 -12.62
C ARG A 300 -16.70 2.00 -13.23
N LYS A 301 -15.99 1.96 -14.36
CA LYS A 301 -15.57 0.72 -15.03
C LYS A 301 -14.72 -0.13 -14.12
N LYS A 302 -13.66 0.45 -13.54
CA LYS A 302 -12.72 -0.25 -12.65
C LYS A 302 -13.45 -0.83 -11.44
N LYS A 303 -14.25 -0.02 -10.76
CA LYS A 303 -15.01 -0.42 -9.57
C LYS A 303 -16.10 -1.46 -9.88
N ALA A 304 -16.79 -1.34 -11.03
CA ALA A 304 -17.76 -2.34 -11.49
C ALA A 304 -17.11 -3.70 -11.72
N LEU A 305 -15.96 -3.73 -12.41
CA LEU A 305 -15.21 -4.97 -12.66
C LEU A 305 -14.75 -5.63 -11.36
N GLU A 306 -14.28 -4.84 -10.40
CA GLU A 306 -13.88 -5.30 -9.07
C GLU A 306 -15.08 -5.93 -8.34
N LEU A 307 -16.18 -5.20 -8.16
CA LEU A 307 -17.36 -5.65 -7.41
C LEU A 307 -18.03 -6.88 -8.05
N ILE A 308 -18.13 -6.92 -9.38
CA ILE A 308 -18.73 -8.05 -10.10
C ILE A 308 -17.89 -9.31 -9.99
N SER A 309 -16.55 -9.19 -9.96
CA SER A 309 -15.62 -10.32 -9.91
C SER A 309 -15.34 -10.83 -8.49
N SER A 310 -15.46 -9.97 -7.48
CA SER A 310 -15.04 -10.28 -6.10
C SER A 310 -16.20 -10.46 -5.13
N THR A 311 -17.44 -10.11 -5.53
CA THR A 311 -18.60 -10.16 -4.64
C THR A 311 -19.82 -10.81 -5.30
N ASN A 312 -20.73 -11.32 -4.46
CA ASN A 312 -22.05 -11.78 -4.89
C ASN A 312 -23.13 -10.68 -4.78
N THR A 313 -22.72 -9.42 -4.64
CA THR A 313 -23.64 -8.28 -4.54
C THR A 313 -24.58 -8.24 -5.76
N PRO A 314 -25.90 -8.06 -5.59
CA PRO A 314 -26.84 -7.89 -6.70
C PRO A 314 -26.40 -6.77 -7.65
N ILE A 315 -26.62 -6.98 -8.94
CA ILE A 315 -26.16 -6.03 -9.97
C ILE A 315 -26.82 -4.65 -9.79
N GLU A 316 -28.06 -4.63 -9.31
CA GLU A 316 -28.83 -3.42 -9.01
C GLU A 316 -28.15 -2.60 -7.89
N ASN A 317 -27.65 -3.28 -6.87
CA ASN A 317 -26.93 -2.64 -5.76
C ASN A 317 -25.57 -2.09 -6.22
N ILE A 318 -24.86 -2.84 -7.08
CA ILE A 318 -23.61 -2.34 -7.70
C ILE A 318 -23.89 -1.10 -8.55
N ALA A 319 -24.98 -1.09 -9.35
CA ALA A 319 -25.36 0.07 -10.15
C ALA A 319 -25.65 1.30 -9.26
N ALA A 320 -26.38 1.12 -8.15
CA ALA A 320 -26.66 2.18 -7.19
C ALA A 320 -25.37 2.70 -6.53
N GLU A 321 -24.48 1.80 -6.04
CA GLU A 321 -23.18 2.17 -5.45
C GLU A 321 -22.28 2.96 -6.42
N LEU A 322 -22.40 2.73 -7.72
CA LEU A 322 -21.67 3.45 -8.75
C LEU A 322 -22.36 4.76 -9.19
N GLY A 323 -23.45 5.14 -8.51
CA GLY A 323 -24.20 6.37 -8.77
C GLY A 323 -25.00 6.35 -10.08
N TYR A 324 -25.53 5.19 -10.48
CA TYR A 324 -26.50 5.07 -11.56
C TYR A 324 -27.91 5.13 -11.00
N LYS A 325 -28.69 6.10 -11.46
CA LYS A 325 -30.09 6.25 -11.07
C LYS A 325 -30.99 5.15 -11.63
N ASP A 326 -30.56 4.50 -12.70
CA ASP A 326 -31.27 3.44 -13.41
C ASP A 326 -30.29 2.32 -13.75
N THR A 327 -30.65 1.10 -13.39
CA THR A 327 -29.87 -0.12 -13.65
C THR A 327 -29.68 -0.38 -15.15
N ALA A 328 -30.65 -0.01 -16.00
CA ALA A 328 -30.52 -0.14 -17.46
C ALA A 328 -29.36 0.71 -18.01
N ASN A 329 -29.18 1.93 -17.50
CA ASN A 329 -28.06 2.78 -17.87
C ASN A 329 -26.71 2.16 -17.46
N PHE A 330 -26.66 1.49 -16.33
CA PHE A 330 -25.46 0.74 -15.92
C PHE A 330 -25.19 -0.44 -16.87
N TYR A 331 -26.20 -1.24 -17.22
CA TYR A 331 -26.05 -2.33 -18.17
C TYR A 331 -25.49 -1.87 -19.52
N HIS A 332 -26.01 -0.77 -20.07
CA HIS A 332 -25.49 -0.17 -21.28
C HIS A 332 -24.04 0.29 -21.16
N ALA A 333 -23.71 1.00 -20.10
CA ALA A 333 -22.35 1.45 -19.83
C ALA A 333 -21.39 0.26 -19.70
N PHE A 334 -21.74 -0.75 -18.91
CA PHE A 334 -20.91 -1.92 -18.68
C PHE A 334 -20.68 -2.73 -19.98
N LYS A 335 -21.73 -2.91 -20.79
CA LYS A 335 -21.60 -3.56 -22.09
C LYS A 335 -20.71 -2.78 -23.04
N ASN A 336 -20.77 -1.45 -23.03
CA ASN A 336 -19.86 -0.60 -23.81
C ASN A 336 -18.40 -0.72 -23.35
N TRP A 337 -18.15 -0.95 -22.05
CA TRP A 337 -16.80 -1.09 -21.51
C TRP A 337 -16.17 -2.46 -21.73
N THR A 338 -16.98 -3.54 -21.73
CA THR A 338 -16.51 -4.93 -21.64
C THR A 338 -16.94 -5.81 -22.80
N GLY A 339 -17.86 -5.32 -23.66
CA GLY A 339 -18.48 -6.08 -24.73
C GLY A 339 -19.60 -7.04 -24.28
N THR A 340 -19.76 -7.27 -22.96
CA THR A 340 -20.73 -8.24 -22.40
C THR A 340 -21.60 -7.61 -21.31
N THR A 341 -22.68 -8.31 -20.90
CA THR A 341 -23.50 -7.83 -19.79
C THR A 341 -22.85 -8.14 -18.44
N PRO A 342 -23.15 -7.36 -17.36
CA PRO A 342 -22.65 -7.63 -16.01
C PRO A 342 -22.93 -9.07 -15.55
N SER A 343 -24.14 -9.57 -15.80
CA SER A 343 -24.54 -10.92 -15.40
C SER A 343 -23.79 -12.01 -16.17
N SER A 344 -23.51 -11.81 -17.46
CA SER A 344 -22.70 -12.74 -18.27
C SER A 344 -21.23 -12.69 -17.84
N TYR A 345 -20.70 -11.51 -17.57
CA TYR A 345 -19.32 -11.32 -17.10
C TYR A 345 -19.08 -12.04 -15.76
N ARG A 346 -20.03 -11.96 -14.81
CA ARG A 346 -19.95 -12.68 -13.53
C ARG A 346 -19.88 -14.19 -13.72
N LYS A 347 -20.70 -14.75 -14.62
CA LYS A 347 -20.71 -16.19 -14.89
C LYS A 347 -19.42 -16.73 -15.51
N THR A 348 -18.67 -15.90 -16.22
CA THR A 348 -17.39 -16.29 -16.85
C THR A 348 -16.20 -16.20 -15.90
N LYS A 349 -16.36 -15.59 -14.73
CA LYS A 349 -15.28 -15.40 -13.72
C LYS A 349 -15.45 -16.28 -12.47
N LEU A 350 -16.62 -16.88 -12.28
CA LEU A 350 -16.91 -17.95 -11.31
C LEU A 350 -16.65 -19.32 -11.95
#